data_c830b86aa2be7c02a4620f6c9eeea044
#
_entry.id   c830b86aa2be7c02a4620f6c9eeea044
#
_cell.length_a   1.000
_cell.length_b   1.000
_cell.length_c   1.000
_cell.angle_alpha   90.00
_cell.angle_beta   90.00
_cell.angle_gamma   90.00
#
_symmetry.space_group_name_H-M   'P 1'
#
loop_
_entity.id
_entity.type
_entity.pdbx_description
1 polymer ?
#
loop_
_entity_poly.entity_id
_entity_poly.type
_entity_poly.pdbx_seq_one_letter_code
_entity_poly.pdbx_strand_id
1 'polypeptide(L)'
;MEQRFCDGVEEVSVVAGVVRVDFFSYTTGPKDKNGRPARELSHRLLLSPDAFLQTYGVLDEVRKQLEQKGVIKRREDTPVANVPAAAKPAAKSGKAGA
;
A
#
# COMPACT_ATOMS: atom_id res chain seq x y z
N MET A 1 10.19 20.42 1.68
CA MET A 1 9.44 19.18 1.96
C MET A 1 10.13 18.01 1.29
N GLU A 2 10.29 16.93 2.02
CA GLU A 2 10.92 15.74 1.48
C GLU A 2 9.94 15.00 0.56
N GLN A 3 10.44 14.52 -0.55
CA GLN A 3 9.66 13.71 -1.49
C GLN A 3 10.40 12.41 -1.72
N ARG A 4 9.63 11.32 -1.82
CA ARG A 4 10.24 10.01 -1.95
C ARG A 4 9.41 9.16 -2.89
N PHE A 5 10.08 8.55 -3.85
CA PHE A 5 9.41 7.66 -4.80
C PHE A 5 9.27 6.28 -4.17
N CYS A 6 8.15 5.63 -4.43
CA CYS A 6 8.00 4.23 -4.05
C CYS A 6 7.23 3.51 -5.12
N ASP A 7 7.40 2.19 -5.16
CA ASP A 7 6.72 1.37 -6.15
C ASP A 7 5.42 0.77 -5.62
N GLY A 8 5.24 0.73 -4.32
CA GLY A 8 3.99 0.22 -3.77
C GLY A 8 4.04 0.06 -2.27
N VAL A 9 3.01 -0.55 -1.75
CA VAL A 9 2.88 -0.81 -0.32
C VAL A 9 3.37 -2.22 -0.03
N GLU A 10 4.28 -2.33 0.91
CA GLU A 10 4.79 -3.62 1.32
C GLU A 10 3.89 -4.26 2.36
N GLU A 11 3.50 -3.48 3.35
CA GLU A 11 2.73 -4.02 4.45
C GLU A 11 2.01 -2.90 5.18
N VAL A 12 0.82 -3.21 5.69
CA VAL A 12 0.09 -2.32 6.58
C VAL A 12 -0.13 -3.06 7.88
N SER A 13 0.22 -2.44 8.98
CA SER A 13 0.04 -3.06 10.29
C SER A 13 -0.47 -2.02 11.27
N VAL A 14 -1.03 -2.51 12.37
CA VAL A 14 -1.48 -1.63 13.45
C VAL A 14 -0.76 -2.08 14.70
N VAL A 15 0.01 -1.17 15.28
CA VAL A 15 0.80 -1.47 16.47
C VAL A 15 0.53 -0.36 17.48
N ALA A 16 0.06 -0.76 18.65
CA ALA A 16 -0.23 0.18 19.74
C ALA A 16 -1.14 1.32 19.30
N GLY A 17 -2.14 1.00 18.48
CA GLY A 17 -3.11 1.98 18.02
C GLY A 17 -2.61 2.91 16.92
N VAL A 18 -1.43 2.63 16.36
CA VAL A 18 -0.87 3.43 15.28
C VAL A 18 -0.85 2.60 14.01
N VAL A 19 -1.38 3.18 12.94
CA VAL A 19 -1.37 2.52 11.63
C VAL A 19 -0.03 2.77 10.98
N ARG A 20 0.63 1.69 10.57
CA ARG A 20 1.93 1.76 9.91
C ARG A 20 1.74 1.30 8.47
N VAL A 21 2.15 2.15 7.54
CA VAL A 21 2.11 1.81 6.12
C VAL A 21 3.54 1.79 5.62
N ASP A 22 4.01 0.61 5.28
CA ASP A 22 5.38 0.43 4.80
C ASP A 22 5.37 0.40 3.28
N PHE A 23 6.21 1.22 2.69
CA PHE A 23 6.34 1.30 1.24
C PHE A 23 7.65 0.67 0.80
N PHE A 24 7.63 0.12 -0.41
CA PHE A 24 8.81 -0.53 -0.96
C PHE A 24 9.18 0.10 -2.29
N SER A 25 10.44 -0.10 -2.67
CA SER A 25 10.93 0.22 -3.99
C SER A 25 11.69 -0.99 -4.51
N TYR A 26 11.67 -1.16 -5.82
CA TYR A 26 12.47 -2.20 -6.43
C TYR A 26 13.92 -1.73 -6.49
N THR A 27 14.83 -2.65 -6.21
CA THR A 27 16.25 -2.33 -6.27
C THR A 27 16.75 -2.51 -7.70
N THR A 28 17.84 -1.84 -7.99
CA THR A 28 18.52 -2.03 -9.27
C THR A 28 19.66 -3.04 -9.17
N GLY A 29 19.81 -3.64 -8.00
CA GLY A 29 20.87 -4.60 -7.77
C GLY A 29 20.50 -6.01 -8.18
N PRO A 30 21.09 -7.01 -7.53
CA PRO A 30 20.85 -8.41 -7.87
C PRO A 30 19.38 -8.76 -7.74
N LYS A 31 18.94 -9.65 -8.61
CA LYS A 31 17.57 -10.12 -8.58
C LYS A 31 17.39 -11.18 -7.49
N ASP A 32 16.13 -11.41 -7.11
CA ASP A 32 15.84 -12.44 -6.14
C ASP A 32 15.97 -13.82 -6.81
N LYS A 33 15.68 -14.88 -6.04
CA LYS A 33 15.85 -16.22 -6.57
C LYS A 33 14.94 -16.54 -7.72
N ASN A 34 13.86 -15.78 -7.89
CA ASN A 34 12.91 -16.02 -8.98
C ASN A 34 13.21 -15.16 -10.18
N GLY A 35 14.32 -14.45 -10.20
CA GLY A 35 14.68 -13.57 -11.30
C GLY A 35 13.95 -12.26 -11.32
N ARG A 36 13.27 -11.91 -10.24
CA ARG A 36 12.53 -10.67 -10.14
C ARG A 36 13.37 -9.62 -9.43
N PRO A 37 13.13 -8.34 -9.71
CA PRO A 37 13.85 -7.30 -8.97
C PRO A 37 13.57 -7.47 -7.48
N ALA A 38 14.61 -7.37 -6.69
CA ALA A 38 14.46 -7.44 -5.25
C ALA A 38 13.78 -6.16 -4.76
N ARG A 39 13.09 -6.28 -3.65
CA ARG A 39 12.43 -5.14 -3.03
C ARG A 39 13.17 -4.71 -1.81
N GLU A 40 13.11 -3.44 -1.52
CA GLU A 40 13.62 -2.94 -0.26
C GLU A 40 12.64 -1.94 0.30
N LEU A 41 12.60 -1.84 1.61
CA LEU A 41 11.73 -0.88 2.27
C LEU A 41 12.21 0.52 1.95
N SER A 42 11.29 1.34 1.50
CA SER A 42 11.58 2.72 1.14
C SER A 42 11.35 3.64 2.33
N HIS A 43 10.17 3.57 2.88
CA HIS A 43 9.84 4.43 4.03
C HIS A 43 8.57 3.90 4.67
N ARG A 44 8.29 4.46 5.84
CA ARG A 44 7.12 4.07 6.63
C ARG A 44 6.36 5.32 7.01
N LEU A 45 5.05 5.27 6.85
CA LEU A 45 4.17 6.31 7.36
C LEU A 45 3.50 5.81 8.64
N LEU A 46 3.38 6.71 9.58
CA LEU A 46 2.68 6.43 10.84
C LEU A 46 1.46 7.34 10.89
N LEU A 47 0.30 6.76 11.08
CA LEU A 47 -0.96 7.48 11.05
C LEU A 47 -1.80 7.07 12.25
N SER A 48 -2.53 8.04 12.80
CA SER A 48 -3.60 7.67 13.71
C SER A 48 -4.69 6.97 12.90
N PRO A 49 -5.56 6.19 13.55
CA PRO A 49 -6.67 5.58 12.81
C PRO A 49 -7.55 6.60 12.12
N ASP A 50 -7.80 7.74 12.75
CA ASP A 50 -8.61 8.77 12.11
C ASP A 50 -7.92 9.35 10.90
N ALA A 51 -6.61 9.60 11.00
CA ALA A 51 -5.85 10.10 9.86
C ALA A 51 -5.83 9.07 8.74
N PHE A 52 -5.77 7.79 9.09
CA PHE A 52 -5.80 6.75 8.08
C PHE A 52 -7.12 6.75 7.33
N LEU A 53 -8.24 6.86 8.04
CA LEU A 53 -9.55 6.89 7.39
C LEU A 53 -9.69 8.10 6.47
N GLN A 54 -9.25 9.26 6.96
CA GLN A 54 -9.31 10.46 6.15
C GLN A 54 -8.46 10.33 4.89
N THR A 55 -7.25 9.80 5.05
CA THR A 55 -6.35 9.60 3.93
C THR A 55 -6.95 8.63 2.93
N TYR A 56 -7.50 7.53 3.42
CA TYR A 56 -8.12 6.55 2.54
C TYR A 56 -9.25 7.17 1.72
N GLY A 57 -10.09 7.98 2.37
CA GLY A 57 -11.20 8.60 1.65
C GLY A 57 -10.74 9.54 0.56
N VAL A 58 -9.72 10.35 0.86
CA VAL A 58 -9.18 11.26 -0.15
C VAL A 58 -8.57 10.49 -1.31
N LEU A 59 -7.78 9.46 -1.01
CA LEU A 59 -7.13 8.69 -2.06
C LEU A 59 -8.15 7.93 -2.90
N ASP A 60 -9.19 7.42 -2.27
CA ASP A 60 -10.21 6.71 -3.01
C ASP A 60 -10.93 7.63 -3.98
N GLU A 61 -11.19 8.86 -3.58
CA GLU A 61 -11.82 9.83 -4.46
C GLU A 61 -10.91 10.17 -5.64
N VAL A 62 -9.62 10.33 -5.38
CA VAL A 62 -8.66 10.59 -6.45
C VAL A 62 -8.60 9.40 -7.41
N ARG A 63 -8.65 8.18 -6.87
CA ARG A 63 -8.68 6.99 -7.72
C ARG A 63 -9.84 7.03 -8.70
N LYS A 64 -11.02 7.38 -8.21
CA LYS A 64 -12.20 7.47 -9.09
C LYS A 64 -12.00 8.48 -10.19
N GLN A 65 -11.42 9.62 -9.85
CA GLN A 65 -11.17 10.65 -10.86
C GLN A 65 -10.15 10.18 -11.90
N LEU A 66 -9.12 9.50 -11.45
CA LEU A 66 -8.10 9.00 -12.37
C LEU A 66 -8.67 7.94 -13.31
N GLU A 67 -9.55 7.09 -12.80
CA GLU A 67 -10.20 6.10 -13.65
C GLU A 67 -11.09 6.77 -14.70
N GLN A 68 -11.83 7.80 -14.29
CA GLN A 68 -12.70 8.52 -15.23
C GLN A 68 -11.91 9.21 -16.33
N LYS A 69 -10.73 9.72 -16.00
CA LYS A 69 -9.88 10.39 -16.97
C LYS A 69 -9.04 9.45 -17.79
N GLY A 70 -9.11 8.15 -17.50
CA GLY A 70 -8.35 7.17 -18.24
C GLY A 70 -6.88 7.11 -17.90
N VAL A 71 -6.46 7.81 -16.84
CA VAL A 71 -5.07 7.77 -16.41
C VAL A 71 -4.70 6.41 -15.86
N ILE A 72 -5.64 5.76 -15.16
CA ILE A 72 -5.45 4.41 -14.67
C ILE A 72 -6.64 3.59 -15.09
N LYS A 73 -6.42 2.28 -15.19
CA LYS A 73 -7.46 1.33 -15.49
C LYS A 73 -7.66 0.41 -14.31
N ARG A 74 -8.90 0.18 -13.96
CA ARG A 74 -9.18 -0.83 -12.96
C ARG A 74 -8.99 -2.18 -13.60
N ARG A 75 -8.20 -3.02 -12.99
CA ARG A 75 -7.95 -4.37 -13.48
C ARG A 75 -8.49 -5.36 -12.49
N GLU A 76 -9.63 -5.90 -12.79
CA GLU A 76 -10.23 -6.86 -11.88
C GLU A 76 -9.47 -8.16 -11.85
N ASP A 77 -8.81 -8.49 -12.94
CA ASP A 77 -8.02 -9.69 -13.02
C ASP A 77 -6.62 -9.53 -12.46
N THR A 78 -6.26 -8.33 -12.08
CA THR A 78 -4.94 -8.10 -11.51
C THR A 78 -4.94 -8.60 -10.08
N PRO A 79 -4.13 -9.59 -9.76
CA PRO A 79 -4.08 -10.02 -8.37
C PRO A 79 -3.59 -8.87 -7.54
N VAL A 80 -4.29 -8.62 -6.45
CA VAL A 80 -3.84 -7.64 -5.51
C VAL A 80 -2.88 -8.35 -4.58
N ALA A 81 -1.84 -8.88 -5.19
CA ALA A 81 -0.96 -9.80 -4.52
C ALA A 81 -0.20 -9.16 -3.39
N ASN A 82 -0.10 -7.86 -3.43
CA ASN A 82 0.61 -7.13 -2.39
C ASN A 82 -0.28 -6.72 -1.26
N VAL A 83 -1.56 -7.01 -1.36
CA VAL A 83 -2.44 -6.73 -0.24
C VAL A 83 -2.15 -7.79 0.80
N PRO A 84 -1.75 -7.38 1.98
CA PRO A 84 -1.57 -8.36 3.03
C PRO A 84 -2.89 -9.07 3.21
N ALA A 85 -2.82 -10.32 3.28
CA ALA A 85 -4.03 -11.08 3.48
C ALA A 85 -4.71 -10.52 4.69
N ALA A 86 -4.94 -9.57 4.28
CA ALA A 86 -5.02 -8.61 5.01
C ALA A 86 -5.47 -8.41 5.74
N ALA A 87 -5.52 -8.24 5.47
CA ALA A 87 -5.45 -7.85 5.92
C ALA A 87 -5.78 -8.30 6.66
N LYS A 88 -5.73 -9.03 6.71
CA LYS A 88 -5.69 -9.52 7.36
C LYS A 88 -5.76 -9.24 8.34
N PRO A 89 -6.30 -9.20 8.23
CA PRO A 89 -6.36 -8.61 8.87
C PRO A 89 -6.36 -8.38 9.61
N ALA A 90 -6.80 -8.43 9.61
CA ALA A 90 -6.46 -7.92 9.87
C ALA A 90 -6.74 -7.88 10.29
N ALA A 91 -7.21 -8.31 10.18
CA ALA A 91 -7.20 -7.86 10.31
C ALA A 91 -7.61 -7.83 10.55
N LYS A 92 -8.31 -8.17 10.42
CA LYS A 92 -8.40 -7.75 10.37
C LYS A 92 -8.56 -7.40 10.71
N SER A 93 -9.14 -7.85 10.75
CA SER A 93 -9.01 -7.18 10.73
C SER A 93 -9.34 -6.84 10.69
N GLY A 94 -10.02 -7.22 10.56
CA GLY A 94 -10.03 -6.54 10.29
C GLY A 94 -10.50 -6.51 9.91
N LYS A 95 -11.19 -6.74 9.80
CA LYS A 95 -11.21 -6.39 9.34
C LYS A 95 -11.23 -5.94 9.32
N ALA A 96 -11.52 -6.30 9.23
CA ALA A 96 -11.19 -5.66 8.97
C ALA A 96 -11.19 -5.39 8.94
N GLY A 97 -11.69 -5.77 8.88
CA GLY A 97 -11.38 -5.35 8.68
C GLY A 97 -11.45 -5.38 8.67
N ALA A 98 -12.00 -5.58 8.66
CA ALA A 98 -11.69 -5.45 8.47
C ALA A 98 -11.76 -5.29 8.64
#